data_1920911953b1f8c79c1e3d503d1ec4d8
#
_entry.id   1920911953b1f8c79c1e3d503d1ec4d8
#
_cell.length_a   1.000
_cell.length_b   1.000
_cell.length_c   1.000
_cell.angle_alpha   90.00
_cell.angle_beta   90.00
_cell.angle_gamma   90.00
#
_symmetry.space_group_name_H-M   'P 1'
#
loop_
_entity.id
_entity.type
_entity.pdbx_description
1 polymer ?
#
loop_
_entity_poly.entity_id
_entity_poly.type
_entity_poly.pdbx_seq_one_letter_code
_entity_poly.pdbx_strand_id
1 'polypeptide(L)'
;MPIFNQTPASKSAISLDDDPGIWSALNKTEDEYVSADNALEYSDIYSLLSQLSGDLVLVKYKANKSRAQSLIDNPTGTTNGAAFWQSMFMQLLLDGNAYAYRWRNINGVDLRWEFLRPSQVQPYLLSDGSGMYYNVSFDEPEIGTKMYIPQSDMIHIRLASKNGGLTGVSPLKSLKPETQLKSASNKMALRALKQSVMVNGVLKIKHGGLLDWATRASHSRKAKAQIDNSNGGPFVIDDLEDYQPLEVKSNIANLLKQVDWTGSQIAKVYGVPDSFINGQGDQQSSIAQISNQYVKALNRYVTPIVSELNNKLNIHIDKDLRPAIDALGDDFATTISSLKKDGTLAGNQARYVLQKSGFLPDDLPQPDLTAEMTAKGGDDNGNTGSQGNNRT
;
A
#
# COMPACT_ATOMS: atom_id res chain seq x y z
N MET A 1 11.40 -55.36 -12.88
CA MET A 1 10.12 -54.91 -12.27
C MET A 1 10.33 -53.50 -11.73
N PRO A 2 9.60 -52.49 -12.20
CA PRO A 2 9.76 -51.13 -11.68
C PRO A 2 9.08 -51.04 -10.31
N ILE A 3 9.83 -50.57 -9.33
CA ILE A 3 9.43 -50.45 -7.91
C ILE A 3 8.63 -49.15 -7.63
N PHE A 4 8.17 -48.48 -8.67
CA PHE A 4 7.49 -47.17 -8.53
C PHE A 4 6.07 -47.22 -9.08
N ASN A 5 5.23 -48.08 -8.53
CA ASN A 5 3.79 -48.04 -8.75
C ASN A 5 3.05 -48.08 -7.40
N GLN A 6 3.44 -47.17 -6.49
CA GLN A 6 2.56 -46.83 -5.37
C GLN A 6 1.68 -45.68 -5.85
N THR A 7 0.44 -45.99 -6.16
CA THR A 7 -0.66 -45.02 -6.11
C THR A 7 -0.54 -44.30 -4.78
N PRO A 8 -0.37 -42.96 -4.75
CA PRO A 8 -0.36 -42.28 -3.46
C PRO A 8 -1.70 -42.54 -2.79
N ALA A 9 -1.67 -43.19 -1.64
CA ALA A 9 -2.83 -43.30 -0.78
C ALA A 9 -3.40 -41.87 -0.68
N SER A 10 -4.73 -41.72 -0.90
CA SER A 10 -5.40 -40.46 -0.77
C SER A 10 -5.20 -39.95 0.66
N LYS A 11 -4.13 -39.18 0.87
CA LYS A 11 -3.92 -38.51 2.14
C LYS A 11 -5.02 -37.45 2.21
N SER A 12 -5.91 -37.58 3.19
CA SER A 12 -6.92 -36.57 3.45
C SER A 12 -6.19 -35.25 3.70
N ALA A 13 -6.34 -34.31 2.77
CA ALA A 13 -5.76 -32.99 2.87
C ALA A 13 -6.78 -32.09 3.55
N ILE A 14 -6.32 -31.27 4.46
CA ILE A 14 -7.12 -30.20 5.05
C ILE A 14 -6.83 -28.95 4.25
N SER A 15 -7.86 -28.39 3.58
CA SER A 15 -7.76 -27.07 2.96
C SER A 15 -7.54 -26.02 4.05
N LEU A 16 -6.55 -25.16 3.87
CA LEU A 16 -6.29 -24.07 4.82
C LEU A 16 -7.33 -22.96 4.73
N ASP A 17 -8.11 -22.95 3.66
CA ASP A 17 -9.28 -22.09 3.50
C ASP A 17 -10.52 -22.63 4.21
N ASP A 18 -10.54 -23.93 4.58
CA ASP A 18 -11.65 -24.63 5.27
C ASP A 18 -11.59 -24.54 6.80
N ASP A 19 -10.84 -23.58 7.38
CA ASP A 19 -10.95 -23.29 8.81
C ASP A 19 -12.41 -22.93 9.13
N PRO A 20 -13.12 -23.69 10.00
CA PRO A 20 -14.53 -23.43 10.32
C PRO A 20 -14.79 -22.00 10.77
N GLY A 21 -13.81 -21.32 11.36
CA GLY A 21 -13.87 -19.90 11.69
C GLY A 21 -13.81 -19.00 10.44
N ILE A 22 -13.15 -19.40 9.38
CA ILE A 22 -13.11 -18.68 8.10
C ILE A 22 -14.36 -18.97 7.29
N TRP A 23 -14.81 -20.23 7.22
CA TRP A 23 -16.05 -20.61 6.53
C TRP A 23 -17.30 -19.99 7.15
N SER A 24 -17.39 -19.87 8.48
CA SER A 24 -18.49 -19.16 9.10
C SER A 24 -18.48 -17.65 8.82
N ALA A 25 -17.30 -17.09 8.54
CA ALA A 25 -17.15 -15.70 8.11
C ALA A 25 -17.36 -15.51 6.61
N LEU A 26 -17.09 -16.53 5.79
CA LEU A 26 -17.28 -16.51 4.34
C LEU A 26 -18.72 -16.87 3.91
N ASN A 27 -19.42 -17.74 4.66
CA ASN A 27 -20.81 -18.14 4.36
C ASN A 27 -21.87 -17.12 4.80
N LYS A 28 -21.49 -15.96 5.31
CA LYS A 28 -22.41 -14.84 5.46
C LYS A 28 -22.43 -14.05 4.15
N THR A 29 -23.45 -14.30 3.34
CA THR A 29 -23.96 -13.50 2.21
C THR A 29 -22.91 -12.77 1.36
N GLU A 30 -22.96 -12.94 0.06
CA GLU A 30 -22.11 -12.30 -0.97
C GLU A 30 -21.98 -10.77 -0.82
N ASP A 31 -22.85 -10.12 -0.07
CA ASP A 31 -22.83 -8.67 0.22
C ASP A 31 -21.79 -8.24 1.27
N GLU A 32 -21.06 -9.15 1.87
CA GLU A 32 -20.20 -8.85 3.02
C GLU A 32 -18.69 -8.85 2.74
N TYR A 33 -18.21 -9.22 1.57
CA TYR A 33 -16.78 -9.24 1.22
C TYR A 33 -16.37 -7.99 0.47
N VAL A 34 -15.39 -7.24 0.99
CA VAL A 34 -14.71 -6.21 0.19
C VAL A 34 -13.73 -6.95 -0.72
N SER A 35 -14.12 -7.18 -1.96
CA SER A 35 -13.22 -7.78 -2.95
C SER A 35 -12.03 -6.84 -3.21
N ALA A 36 -10.92 -7.40 -3.68
CA ALA A 36 -9.75 -6.61 -4.07
C ALA A 36 -10.10 -5.55 -5.12
N ASP A 37 -10.97 -5.90 -6.07
CA ASP A 37 -11.42 -4.99 -7.13
C ASP A 37 -12.25 -3.84 -6.54
N ASN A 38 -13.23 -4.14 -5.68
CA ASN A 38 -14.03 -3.10 -5.01
C ASN A 38 -13.18 -2.21 -4.09
N ALA A 39 -12.13 -2.75 -3.46
CA ALA A 39 -11.23 -1.98 -2.62
C ALA A 39 -10.45 -0.93 -3.42
N LEU A 40 -10.04 -1.26 -4.65
CA LEU A 40 -9.30 -0.35 -5.53
C LEU A 40 -10.17 0.77 -6.12
N GLU A 41 -11.49 0.68 -6.04
CA GLU A 41 -12.40 1.79 -6.38
C GLU A 41 -12.34 2.94 -5.36
N TYR A 42 -11.87 2.67 -4.13
CA TYR A 42 -11.68 3.71 -3.12
C TYR A 42 -10.34 4.41 -3.31
N SER A 43 -10.40 5.72 -3.62
CA SER A 43 -9.22 6.55 -3.92
C SER A 43 -8.13 6.47 -2.86
N ASP A 44 -8.49 6.47 -1.57
CA ASP A 44 -7.53 6.43 -0.46
C ASP A 44 -6.80 5.09 -0.39
N ILE A 45 -7.53 3.98 -0.61
CA ILE A 45 -6.94 2.63 -0.64
C ILE A 45 -6.03 2.50 -1.85
N TYR A 46 -6.51 2.89 -3.04
CA TYR A 46 -5.70 2.85 -4.26
C TYR A 46 -4.41 3.68 -4.13
N SER A 47 -4.53 4.92 -3.66
CA SER A 47 -3.37 5.81 -3.47
C SER A 47 -2.33 5.20 -2.53
N LEU A 48 -2.78 4.71 -1.35
CA LEU A 48 -1.88 4.10 -0.38
C LEU A 48 -1.21 2.84 -0.91
N LEU A 49 -1.98 1.94 -1.54
CA LEU A 49 -1.45 0.68 -2.06
C LEU A 49 -0.50 0.91 -3.22
N SER A 50 -0.82 1.85 -4.12
CA SER A 50 0.05 2.24 -5.23
C SER A 50 1.38 2.79 -4.73
N GLN A 51 1.35 3.68 -3.73
CA GLN A 51 2.56 4.25 -3.13
C GLN A 51 3.38 3.16 -2.41
N LEU A 52 2.77 2.39 -1.49
CA LEU A 52 3.48 1.34 -0.75
C LEU A 52 4.08 0.28 -1.68
N SER A 53 3.33 -0.18 -2.68
CA SER A 53 3.85 -1.18 -3.63
C SER A 53 4.98 -0.61 -4.48
N GLY A 54 4.89 0.66 -4.89
CA GLY A 54 5.96 1.38 -5.59
C GLY A 54 7.22 1.52 -4.74
N ASP A 55 7.07 1.94 -3.48
CA ASP A 55 8.20 2.10 -2.56
C ASP A 55 8.88 0.76 -2.24
N LEU A 56 8.11 -0.33 -2.14
CA LEU A 56 8.66 -1.68 -1.97
C LEU A 56 9.48 -2.13 -3.20
N VAL A 57 9.12 -1.68 -4.41
CA VAL A 57 9.90 -1.92 -5.63
C VAL A 57 11.21 -1.11 -5.63
N LEU A 58 11.20 0.10 -5.06
CA LEU A 58 12.41 0.94 -4.95
C LEU A 58 13.43 0.42 -3.95
N VAL A 59 13.01 -0.43 -2.99
CA VAL A 59 13.95 -1.09 -2.07
C VAL A 59 14.93 -1.95 -2.88
N LYS A 60 16.23 -1.78 -2.62
CA LYS A 60 17.25 -2.61 -3.26
C LYS A 60 17.42 -3.92 -2.49
N TYR A 61 17.22 -5.03 -3.19
CA TYR A 61 17.45 -6.39 -2.70
C TYR A 61 18.75 -6.92 -3.31
N LYS A 62 19.81 -7.00 -2.52
CA LYS A 62 21.14 -7.42 -2.98
C LYS A 62 21.46 -8.83 -2.54
N ALA A 63 21.38 -9.78 -3.46
CA ALA A 63 21.72 -11.18 -3.20
C ALA A 63 23.24 -11.41 -3.24
N ASN A 64 23.71 -12.34 -2.41
CA ASN A 64 25.12 -12.75 -2.36
C ASN A 64 25.55 -13.68 -3.52
N LYS A 65 24.61 -14.10 -4.37
CA LYS A 65 24.88 -14.94 -5.56
C LYS A 65 24.38 -14.22 -6.82
N SER A 66 25.21 -14.07 -7.82
CA SER A 66 24.90 -13.36 -9.08
C SER A 66 23.69 -13.92 -9.82
N ARG A 67 23.53 -15.26 -9.87
CA ARG A 67 22.37 -15.89 -10.49
C ARG A 67 21.05 -15.56 -9.78
N ALA A 68 21.05 -15.57 -8.46
CA ALA A 68 19.88 -15.20 -7.68
C ALA A 68 19.55 -13.71 -7.85
N GLN A 69 20.58 -12.85 -7.93
CA GLN A 69 20.39 -11.43 -8.24
C GLN A 69 19.73 -11.24 -9.60
N SER A 70 20.19 -11.93 -10.63
CA SER A 70 19.60 -11.86 -11.98
C SER A 70 18.13 -12.28 -12.00
N LEU A 71 17.71 -13.27 -11.18
CA LEU A 71 16.31 -13.69 -11.02
C LEU A 71 15.49 -12.68 -10.22
N ILE A 72 16.07 -12.02 -9.23
CA ILE A 72 15.40 -10.96 -8.47
C ILE A 72 15.17 -9.75 -9.36
N ASP A 73 16.16 -9.36 -10.16
CA ASP A 73 16.09 -8.21 -11.04
C ASP A 73 15.14 -8.45 -12.24
N ASN A 74 15.13 -9.69 -12.77
CA ASN A 74 14.33 -10.09 -13.92
C ASN A 74 13.70 -11.47 -13.69
N PRO A 75 12.63 -11.54 -12.88
CA PRO A 75 12.04 -12.83 -12.47
C PRO A 75 11.29 -13.54 -13.58
N THR A 76 10.75 -12.81 -14.56
CA THR A 76 9.93 -13.35 -15.65
C THR A 76 10.40 -12.84 -17.01
N GLY A 77 10.04 -13.55 -18.07
CA GLY A 77 10.29 -13.12 -19.46
C GLY A 77 9.11 -12.41 -20.11
N THR A 78 7.94 -12.34 -19.44
CA THR A 78 6.71 -11.75 -20.00
C THR A 78 6.56 -10.26 -19.68
N THR A 79 7.13 -9.81 -18.55
CA THR A 79 7.09 -8.41 -18.11
C THR A 79 8.45 -8.00 -17.56
N ASN A 80 8.64 -6.72 -17.26
CA ASN A 80 9.84 -6.26 -16.58
C ASN A 80 9.81 -6.58 -15.08
N GLY A 81 10.98 -6.60 -14.43
CA GLY A 81 11.11 -6.94 -13.02
C GLY A 81 10.31 -6.01 -12.09
N ALA A 82 10.28 -4.71 -12.40
CA ALA A 82 9.53 -3.74 -11.58
C ALA A 82 8.02 -4.02 -11.60
N ALA A 83 7.44 -4.28 -12.78
CA ALA A 83 6.01 -4.60 -12.91
C ALA A 83 5.66 -5.92 -12.24
N PHE A 84 6.53 -6.93 -12.35
CA PHE A 84 6.35 -8.20 -11.64
C PHE A 84 6.30 -8.00 -10.13
N TRP A 85 7.29 -7.31 -9.56
CA TRP A 85 7.35 -7.08 -8.12
C TRP A 85 6.24 -6.18 -7.63
N GLN A 86 5.87 -5.14 -8.40
CA GLN A 86 4.73 -4.29 -8.04
C GLN A 86 3.43 -5.09 -7.96
N SER A 87 3.20 -6.03 -8.89
CA SER A 87 2.04 -6.92 -8.86
C SER A 87 2.06 -7.85 -7.65
N MET A 88 3.23 -8.43 -7.32
CA MET A 88 3.42 -9.25 -6.12
C MET A 88 3.12 -8.46 -4.84
N PHE A 89 3.64 -7.23 -4.73
CA PHE A 89 3.43 -6.39 -3.55
C PHE A 89 2.01 -5.87 -3.45
N MET A 90 1.39 -5.52 -4.57
CA MET A 90 -0.02 -5.15 -4.60
C MET A 90 -0.91 -6.28 -4.08
N GLN A 91 -0.71 -7.51 -4.54
CA GLN A 91 -1.46 -8.67 -4.03
C GLN A 91 -1.17 -8.95 -2.55
N LEU A 92 0.08 -8.81 -2.14
CA LEU A 92 0.45 -8.94 -0.72
C LEU A 92 -0.31 -7.95 0.17
N LEU A 93 -0.44 -6.72 -0.27
CA LEU A 93 -1.14 -5.65 0.46
C LEU A 93 -2.67 -5.83 0.43
N LEU A 94 -3.23 -6.38 -0.65
CA LEU A 94 -4.67 -6.63 -0.78
C LEU A 94 -5.11 -7.88 -0.03
N ASP A 95 -4.44 -9.02 -0.28
CA ASP A 95 -4.87 -10.33 0.21
C ASP A 95 -4.12 -10.78 1.48
N GLY A 96 -2.97 -10.18 1.76
CA GLY A 96 -2.06 -10.65 2.80
C GLY A 96 -1.17 -11.80 2.36
N ASN A 97 -1.37 -12.31 1.15
CA ASN A 97 -0.58 -13.36 0.51
C ASN A 97 -0.19 -12.93 -0.90
N ALA A 98 1.03 -13.29 -1.32
CA ALA A 98 1.48 -13.13 -2.69
C ALA A 98 2.18 -14.41 -3.14
N TYR A 99 1.86 -14.85 -4.34
CA TYR A 99 2.30 -16.13 -4.87
C TYR A 99 3.06 -15.96 -6.17
N ALA A 100 4.17 -16.73 -6.31
CA ALA A 100 4.81 -16.92 -7.59
C ALA A 100 5.27 -18.37 -7.74
N TYR A 101 4.99 -18.94 -8.91
CA TYR A 101 5.43 -20.30 -9.24
C TYR A 101 6.87 -20.27 -9.76
N ARG A 102 7.70 -21.18 -9.27
CA ARG A 102 9.11 -21.33 -9.65
C ARG A 102 9.24 -22.36 -10.75
N TRP A 103 9.46 -21.91 -11.99
CA TRP A 103 9.82 -22.81 -13.07
C TRP A 103 11.27 -23.22 -12.91
N ARG A 104 11.49 -24.50 -12.62
CA ARG A 104 12.82 -25.07 -12.38
C ARG A 104 13.16 -26.12 -13.43
N ASN A 105 14.45 -26.24 -13.73
CA ASN A 105 14.95 -27.33 -14.56
C ASN A 105 15.04 -28.64 -13.74
N ILE A 106 15.41 -29.74 -14.42
CA ILE A 106 15.56 -31.07 -13.80
C ILE A 106 16.58 -31.09 -12.63
N ASN A 107 17.52 -30.17 -12.61
CA ASN A 107 18.51 -30.01 -11.55
C ASN A 107 18.02 -29.11 -10.39
N GLY A 108 16.74 -28.72 -10.39
CA GLY A 108 16.16 -27.86 -9.36
C GLY A 108 16.58 -26.39 -9.42
N VAL A 109 17.16 -25.96 -10.55
CA VAL A 109 17.63 -24.57 -10.73
C VAL A 109 16.51 -23.75 -11.34
N ASP A 110 16.23 -22.60 -10.74
CA ASP A 110 15.21 -21.65 -11.22
C ASP A 110 15.56 -21.12 -12.61
N LEU A 111 14.60 -21.17 -13.51
CA LEU A 111 14.66 -20.60 -14.85
C LEU A 111 13.95 -19.24 -14.89
N ARG A 112 12.75 -19.18 -14.33
CA ARG A 112 11.92 -18.00 -14.24
C ARG A 112 10.90 -18.16 -13.12
N TRP A 113 10.29 -17.07 -12.71
CA TRP A 113 9.14 -17.06 -11.82
C TRP A 113 7.90 -16.56 -12.55
N GLU A 114 6.77 -17.07 -12.19
CA GLU A 114 5.48 -16.72 -12.76
C GLU A 114 4.57 -16.22 -11.66
N PHE A 115 4.08 -15.00 -11.82
CA PHE A 115 3.15 -14.38 -10.89
C PHE A 115 1.82 -15.14 -10.91
N LEU A 116 1.27 -15.42 -9.73
CA LEU A 116 -0.03 -16.05 -9.56
C LEU A 116 -0.93 -15.18 -8.69
N ARG A 117 -2.15 -14.99 -9.15
CA ARG A 117 -3.18 -14.34 -8.33
C ARG A 117 -3.60 -15.27 -7.18
N PRO A 118 -3.95 -14.75 -5.99
CA PRO A 118 -4.44 -15.58 -4.89
C PRO A 118 -5.62 -16.47 -5.27
N SER A 119 -6.51 -16.01 -6.15
CA SER A 119 -7.63 -16.80 -6.67
C SER A 119 -7.24 -18.03 -7.50
N GLN A 120 -6.01 -18.10 -7.99
CA GLN A 120 -5.48 -19.23 -8.76
C GLN A 120 -4.83 -20.28 -7.87
N VAL A 121 -4.55 -19.97 -6.59
CA VAL A 121 -3.74 -20.80 -5.70
C VAL A 121 -4.54 -21.26 -4.51
N GLN A 122 -4.61 -22.57 -4.31
CA GLN A 122 -5.23 -23.19 -3.14
C GLN A 122 -4.15 -23.88 -2.30
N PRO A 123 -3.81 -23.34 -1.12
CA PRO A 123 -2.83 -23.94 -0.21
C PRO A 123 -3.47 -25.05 0.63
N TYR A 124 -2.75 -26.16 0.79
CA TYR A 124 -3.15 -27.29 1.61
C TYR A 124 -2.02 -27.71 2.55
N LEU A 125 -2.40 -28.12 3.76
CA LEU A 125 -1.50 -28.74 4.71
C LEU A 125 -1.52 -30.27 4.50
N LEU A 126 -0.35 -30.90 4.50
CA LEU A 126 -0.27 -32.36 4.52
C LEU A 126 -0.86 -32.90 5.84
N SER A 127 -1.59 -34.00 5.76
CA SER A 127 -2.28 -34.59 6.92
C SER A 127 -1.36 -34.99 8.07
N ASP A 128 -0.09 -35.20 7.76
CA ASP A 128 0.98 -35.53 8.74
C ASP A 128 1.64 -34.26 9.32
N GLY A 129 1.21 -33.06 8.86
CA GLY A 129 1.79 -31.78 9.28
C GLY A 129 3.21 -31.53 8.79
N SER A 130 3.78 -32.39 7.93
CA SER A 130 5.19 -32.30 7.50
C SER A 130 5.46 -31.18 6.50
N GLY A 131 4.42 -30.58 5.89
CA GLY A 131 4.60 -29.51 4.91
C GLY A 131 3.31 -29.07 4.27
N MET A 132 3.45 -28.16 3.32
CA MET A 132 2.36 -27.62 2.50
C MET A 132 2.53 -28.04 1.03
N TYR A 133 1.42 -28.14 0.34
CA TYR A 133 1.37 -28.21 -1.10
C TYR A 133 0.30 -27.25 -1.64
N TYR A 134 0.34 -26.99 -2.92
CA TYR A 134 -0.56 -26.07 -3.57
C TYR A 134 -1.21 -26.71 -4.79
N ASN A 135 -2.48 -26.40 -5.01
CA ASN A 135 -3.14 -26.61 -6.29
C ASN A 135 -3.21 -25.26 -6.99
N VAL A 136 -2.78 -25.21 -8.25
CA VAL A 136 -2.68 -23.97 -9.01
C VAL A 136 -3.39 -24.11 -10.34
N SER A 137 -4.30 -23.19 -10.64
CA SER A 137 -4.95 -23.07 -11.94
C SER A 137 -4.26 -21.96 -12.73
N PHE A 138 -3.50 -22.34 -13.76
CA PHE A 138 -2.82 -21.39 -14.63
C PHE A 138 -3.77 -20.80 -15.66
N ASP A 139 -3.52 -19.55 -16.08
CA ASP A 139 -4.31 -18.90 -17.13
C ASP A 139 -4.03 -19.50 -18.53
N GLU A 140 -2.84 -20.09 -18.71
CA GLU A 140 -2.45 -20.73 -19.95
C GLU A 140 -3.18 -22.08 -20.12
N PRO A 141 -4.02 -22.23 -21.17
CA PRO A 141 -4.80 -23.46 -21.38
C PRO A 141 -3.95 -24.71 -21.54
N GLU A 142 -2.73 -24.58 -22.08
CA GLU A 142 -1.80 -25.71 -22.29
C GLU A 142 -1.23 -26.24 -20.97
N ILE A 143 -1.14 -25.39 -19.95
CA ILE A 143 -0.64 -25.77 -18.62
C ILE A 143 -1.79 -26.27 -17.74
N GLY A 144 -2.93 -25.57 -17.80
CA GLY A 144 -4.14 -25.93 -17.07
C GLY A 144 -3.95 -25.91 -15.53
N THR A 145 -4.54 -26.89 -14.85
CA THR A 145 -4.44 -27.01 -13.39
C THR A 145 -3.37 -28.01 -13.00
N LYS A 146 -2.40 -27.58 -12.21
CA LYS A 146 -1.41 -28.45 -11.57
C LYS A 146 -1.78 -28.67 -10.11
N MET A 147 -1.88 -29.95 -9.74
CA MET A 147 -2.15 -30.37 -8.36
C MET A 147 -0.86 -30.82 -7.65
N TYR A 148 -0.88 -30.75 -6.32
CA TYR A 148 0.21 -31.21 -5.47
C TYR A 148 1.57 -30.55 -5.72
N ILE A 149 1.57 -29.27 -6.06
CA ILE A 149 2.81 -28.51 -6.21
C ILE A 149 3.47 -28.39 -4.84
N PRO A 150 4.72 -28.86 -4.70
CA PRO A 150 5.39 -28.83 -3.40
C PRO A 150 5.74 -27.39 -3.00
N GLN A 151 5.84 -27.16 -1.70
CA GLN A 151 6.20 -25.86 -1.14
C GLN A 151 7.54 -25.31 -1.69
N SER A 152 8.47 -26.20 -2.10
CA SER A 152 9.75 -25.81 -2.71
C SER A 152 9.60 -25.08 -4.04
N ASP A 153 8.53 -25.32 -4.78
CA ASP A 153 8.28 -24.78 -6.12
C ASP A 153 7.39 -23.52 -6.10
N MET A 154 7.03 -23.07 -4.91
CA MET A 154 6.21 -21.89 -4.71
C MET A 154 6.94 -20.87 -3.86
N ILE A 155 7.01 -19.63 -4.34
CA ILE A 155 7.29 -18.46 -3.50
C ILE A 155 5.95 -18.01 -2.93
N HIS A 156 5.83 -18.03 -1.61
CA HIS A 156 4.61 -17.61 -0.91
C HIS A 156 4.96 -16.61 0.17
N ILE A 157 4.85 -15.33 -0.15
CA ILE A 157 5.08 -14.22 0.79
C ILE A 157 3.79 -13.99 1.57
N ARG A 158 3.90 -13.85 2.89
CA ARG A 158 2.77 -13.72 3.82
C ARG A 158 2.94 -12.52 4.71
N LEU A 159 1.86 -11.81 4.96
CA LEU A 159 1.78 -10.80 6.03
C LEU A 159 1.36 -11.46 7.36
N ALA A 160 0.67 -10.69 8.21
CA ALA A 160 0.17 -11.19 9.49
C ALA A 160 -0.60 -12.49 9.32
N SER A 161 -0.26 -13.51 10.11
CA SER A 161 -0.86 -14.84 10.07
C SER A 161 -1.48 -15.19 11.41
N LYS A 162 -2.62 -15.86 11.39
CA LYS A 162 -3.28 -16.39 12.59
C LYS A 162 -3.13 -17.91 12.76
N ASN A 163 -2.55 -18.60 11.78
CA ASN A 163 -2.41 -20.06 11.72
C ASN A 163 -0.95 -20.53 11.65
N GLY A 164 -0.07 -19.92 12.44
CA GLY A 164 1.33 -20.35 12.52
C GLY A 164 2.18 -20.02 11.30
N GLY A 165 1.78 -19.03 10.49
CA GLY A 165 2.54 -18.63 9.30
C GLY A 165 2.20 -19.46 8.05
N LEU A 166 1.14 -20.24 8.05
CA LEU A 166 0.72 -21.02 6.88
C LEU A 166 0.10 -20.14 5.81
N THR A 167 -0.81 -19.24 6.19
CA THR A 167 -1.40 -18.23 5.30
C THR A 167 -1.43 -16.86 5.98
N GLY A 168 -1.37 -15.79 5.17
CA GLY A 168 -1.54 -14.41 5.62
C GLY A 168 -3.02 -14.04 5.75
N VAL A 169 -3.29 -12.99 6.51
CA VAL A 169 -4.65 -12.41 6.66
C VAL A 169 -4.71 -11.12 5.88
N SER A 170 -5.74 -10.98 5.05
CA SER A 170 -5.99 -9.76 4.28
C SER A 170 -6.21 -8.55 5.19
N PRO A 171 -5.47 -7.45 5.03
CA PRO A 171 -5.74 -6.20 5.73
C PRO A 171 -7.13 -5.62 5.44
N LEU A 172 -7.68 -5.88 4.25
CA LEU A 172 -9.00 -5.41 3.83
C LEU A 172 -10.13 -5.93 4.72
N LYS A 173 -9.96 -7.10 5.35
CA LYS A 173 -10.95 -7.63 6.32
C LYS A 173 -11.19 -6.66 7.47
N SER A 174 -10.13 -5.98 7.92
CA SER A 174 -10.22 -5.00 9.00
C SER A 174 -10.84 -3.68 8.55
N LEU A 175 -10.83 -3.38 7.25
CA LEU A 175 -11.34 -2.13 6.67
C LEU A 175 -12.80 -2.19 6.23
N LYS A 176 -13.45 -3.36 6.36
CA LYS A 176 -14.82 -3.54 5.92
C LYS A 176 -15.79 -2.52 6.55
N PRO A 177 -15.84 -2.33 7.88
CA PRO A 177 -16.75 -1.36 8.50
C PRO A 177 -16.50 0.07 7.98
N GLU A 178 -15.22 0.44 7.79
CA GLU A 178 -14.80 1.76 7.34
C GLU A 178 -15.22 2.02 5.90
N THR A 179 -15.04 1.05 5.00
CA THR A 179 -15.46 1.19 3.60
C THR A 179 -16.97 1.27 3.45
N GLN A 180 -17.75 0.51 4.25
CA GLN A 180 -19.19 0.59 4.30
C GLN A 180 -19.67 1.96 4.80
N LEU A 181 -19.05 2.48 5.88
CA LEU A 181 -19.33 3.80 6.42
C LEU A 181 -19.05 4.90 5.40
N LYS A 182 -17.89 4.84 4.71
CA LYS A 182 -17.51 5.78 3.65
C LYS A 182 -18.52 5.76 2.49
N SER A 183 -18.91 4.57 2.02
CA SER A 183 -19.91 4.42 0.96
C SER A 183 -21.27 5.02 1.38
N ALA A 184 -21.72 4.74 2.60
CA ALA A 184 -22.98 5.30 3.12
C ALA A 184 -22.89 6.83 3.25
N SER A 185 -21.80 7.36 3.79
CA SER A 185 -21.59 8.80 3.94
C SER A 185 -21.56 9.52 2.60
N ASN A 186 -20.86 8.97 1.60
CA ASN A 186 -20.85 9.51 0.24
C ASN A 186 -22.24 9.52 -0.41
N LYS A 187 -23.01 8.43 -0.25
CA LYS A 187 -24.39 8.37 -0.74
C LYS A 187 -25.28 9.41 -0.07
N MET A 188 -25.11 9.60 1.25
CA MET A 188 -25.86 10.61 1.99
C MET A 188 -25.45 12.04 1.57
N ALA A 189 -24.15 12.32 1.41
CA ALA A 189 -23.66 13.61 0.95
C ALA A 189 -24.16 13.93 -0.46
N LEU A 190 -24.11 12.99 -1.39
CA LEU A 190 -24.65 13.15 -2.75
C LEU A 190 -26.17 13.41 -2.74
N ARG A 191 -26.92 12.70 -1.90
CA ARG A 191 -28.38 12.96 -1.74
C ARG A 191 -28.62 14.35 -1.17
N ALA A 192 -27.88 14.74 -0.15
CA ALA A 192 -28.01 16.07 0.46
C ALA A 192 -27.67 17.18 -0.55
N LEU A 193 -26.60 17.02 -1.35
CA LEU A 193 -26.26 17.94 -2.42
C LEU A 193 -27.34 18.03 -3.50
N LYS A 194 -27.86 16.88 -3.95
CA LYS A 194 -28.97 16.85 -4.91
C LYS A 194 -30.22 17.54 -4.34
N GLN A 195 -30.52 17.32 -3.05
CA GLN A 195 -31.68 17.96 -2.39
C GLN A 195 -31.48 19.46 -2.16
N SER A 196 -30.24 19.92 -1.96
CA SER A 196 -29.94 21.35 -1.83
C SER A 196 -30.11 22.15 -3.14
N VAL A 197 -29.91 21.45 -4.26
CA VAL A 197 -30.10 22.03 -5.61
C VAL A 197 -31.58 21.91 -6.05
N MET A 198 -32.29 20.87 -5.60
CA MET A 198 -33.72 20.70 -5.87
C MET A 198 -34.51 21.49 -4.83
N VAL A 199 -35.39 22.38 -5.29
CA VAL A 199 -36.30 23.13 -4.44
C VAL A 199 -37.36 22.13 -3.89
N ASN A 200 -37.04 21.51 -2.78
CA ASN A 200 -38.02 20.63 -2.06
C ASN A 200 -38.87 21.52 -1.15
N GLY A 201 -40.15 21.39 -1.24
CA GLY A 201 -41.09 22.20 -0.43
C GLY A 201 -42.42 21.51 -0.23
N VAL A 202 -43.18 22.05 0.66
CA VAL A 202 -44.60 21.68 0.88
C VAL A 202 -45.46 22.68 0.13
N LEU A 203 -46.23 22.20 -0.85
CA LEU A 203 -47.22 22.98 -1.53
C LEU A 203 -48.54 22.87 -0.73
N LYS A 204 -48.96 23.95 -0.08
CA LYS A 204 -50.23 24.06 0.63
C LYS A 204 -51.28 24.66 -0.30
N ILE A 205 -52.43 24.01 -0.43
CA ILE A 205 -53.59 24.52 -1.15
C ILE A 205 -54.55 25.15 -0.14
N LYS A 206 -54.69 26.46 -0.22
CA LYS A 206 -55.65 27.23 0.61
C LYS A 206 -57.06 26.99 0.12
N HIS A 207 -58.04 26.82 1.02
CA HIS A 207 -59.47 26.64 0.73
C HIS A 207 -59.83 25.39 -0.12
N GLY A 208 -58.90 24.52 -0.34
CA GLY A 208 -59.15 23.32 -1.13
C GLY A 208 -59.75 22.19 -0.32
N GLY A 209 -60.86 22.23 0.32
CA GLY A 209 -61.55 21.18 0.99
C GLY A 209 -60.75 19.83 1.11
N LEU A 210 -61.41 18.70 1.28
CA LEU A 210 -60.79 17.36 1.21
C LEU A 210 -60.54 16.99 -0.28
N LEU A 211 -59.41 17.48 -0.83
CA LEU A 211 -59.00 17.07 -2.19
C LEU A 211 -58.70 15.56 -2.19
N ASP A 212 -59.17 14.90 -3.25
CA ASP A 212 -58.85 13.49 -3.48
C ASP A 212 -57.36 13.31 -3.80
N TRP A 213 -56.88 12.07 -3.68
CA TRP A 213 -55.48 11.74 -3.89
C TRP A 213 -55.01 12.07 -5.33
N ALA A 214 -55.85 11.86 -6.35
CA ALA A 214 -55.54 12.07 -7.72
C ALA A 214 -55.29 13.57 -8.03
N THR A 215 -56.14 14.45 -7.47
CA THR A 215 -55.98 15.89 -7.62
C THR A 215 -54.72 16.38 -6.91
N ARG A 216 -54.42 15.91 -5.69
CA ARG A 216 -53.15 16.24 -4.98
C ARG A 216 -51.94 15.81 -5.76
N ALA A 217 -51.93 14.60 -6.35
CA ALA A 217 -50.85 14.11 -7.16
C ALA A 217 -50.67 14.91 -8.47
N SER A 218 -51.78 15.42 -9.02
CA SER A 218 -51.70 16.30 -10.23
C SER A 218 -51.04 17.63 -9.92
N HIS A 219 -51.42 18.30 -8.83
CA HIS A 219 -50.81 19.57 -8.39
C HIS A 219 -49.32 19.39 -8.09
N SER A 220 -48.98 18.30 -7.36
CA SER A 220 -47.55 18.01 -7.07
C SER A 220 -46.74 17.78 -8.34
N ARG A 221 -47.27 17.05 -9.35
CA ARG A 221 -46.59 16.81 -10.62
C ARG A 221 -46.42 18.12 -11.44
N LYS A 222 -47.43 18.98 -11.47
CA LYS A 222 -47.37 20.28 -12.17
C LYS A 222 -46.33 21.20 -11.53
N ALA A 223 -46.32 21.31 -10.20
CA ALA A 223 -45.35 22.11 -9.46
C ALA A 223 -43.93 21.59 -9.71
N LYS A 224 -43.72 20.25 -9.64
CA LYS A 224 -42.43 19.64 -9.95
C LYS A 224 -41.99 19.92 -11.39
N ALA A 225 -42.87 19.81 -12.37
CA ALA A 225 -42.56 20.08 -13.78
C ALA A 225 -42.17 21.55 -14.00
N GLN A 226 -42.81 22.50 -13.29
CA GLN A 226 -42.42 23.91 -13.32
C GLN A 226 -41.04 24.16 -12.74
N ILE A 227 -40.73 23.53 -11.61
CA ILE A 227 -39.38 23.61 -10.96
C ILE A 227 -38.33 23.04 -11.88
N ASP A 228 -38.55 21.82 -12.40
CA ASP A 228 -37.59 21.14 -13.29
C ASP A 228 -37.33 21.90 -14.59
N ASN A 229 -38.34 22.59 -15.14
CA ASN A 229 -38.25 23.37 -16.39
C ASN A 229 -37.77 24.80 -16.19
N SER A 230 -37.78 25.34 -14.96
CA SER A 230 -37.43 26.74 -14.71
C SER A 230 -35.92 27.04 -14.78
N ASN A 231 -35.06 26.02 -14.84
CA ASN A 231 -33.59 26.18 -14.85
C ASN A 231 -33.06 27.18 -13.76
N GLY A 232 -33.69 27.14 -12.57
CA GLY A 232 -33.37 28.10 -11.50
C GLY A 232 -34.06 29.45 -11.59
N GLY A 233 -34.98 29.63 -12.52
CA GLY A 233 -35.85 30.83 -12.62
C GLY A 233 -36.93 30.86 -11.54
N PRO A 234 -37.68 31.99 -11.44
CA PRO A 234 -38.71 32.13 -10.41
C PRO A 234 -39.84 31.14 -10.62
N PHE A 235 -40.26 30.52 -9.54
CA PHE A 235 -41.42 29.63 -9.46
C PHE A 235 -42.68 30.45 -9.26
N VAL A 236 -43.66 30.28 -10.15
CA VAL A 236 -44.93 31.02 -10.11
C VAL A 236 -45.99 30.13 -9.51
N ILE A 237 -46.63 30.59 -8.43
CA ILE A 237 -47.74 29.93 -7.72
C ILE A 237 -49.01 30.78 -7.83
N ASP A 238 -50.18 30.15 -7.80
CA ASP A 238 -51.48 30.79 -7.77
C ASP A 238 -51.81 31.28 -6.36
N ASP A 239 -52.72 32.26 -6.22
CA ASP A 239 -53.18 32.81 -4.92
C ASP A 239 -53.74 31.73 -3.94
N LEU A 240 -54.17 30.61 -4.51
CA LEU A 240 -54.67 29.47 -3.75
C LEU A 240 -53.56 28.49 -3.26
N GLU A 241 -52.36 28.69 -3.73
CA GLU A 241 -51.21 27.83 -3.43
C GLU A 241 -50.19 28.57 -2.59
N ASP A 242 -49.65 27.94 -1.57
CA ASP A 242 -48.60 28.49 -0.72
C ASP A 242 -47.42 27.49 -0.72
N TYR A 243 -46.26 27.90 -1.18
CA TYR A 243 -45.07 27.06 -1.24
C TYR A 243 -44.15 27.36 -0.07
N GLN A 244 -43.92 26.38 0.78
CA GLN A 244 -42.95 26.48 1.86
C GLN A 244 -41.72 25.63 1.53
N PRO A 245 -40.55 26.25 1.25
CA PRO A 245 -39.35 25.51 1.03
C PRO A 245 -38.95 24.75 2.30
N LEU A 246 -38.62 23.46 2.17
CA LEU A 246 -38.07 22.68 3.26
C LEU A 246 -36.55 22.90 3.25
N GLU A 247 -36.08 23.68 4.22
CA GLU A 247 -34.65 23.74 4.48
C GLU A 247 -34.15 22.40 4.99
N VAL A 248 -33.49 21.63 4.13
CA VAL A 248 -32.74 20.45 4.56
C VAL A 248 -31.43 20.95 5.15
N LYS A 249 -31.39 21.15 6.46
CA LYS A 249 -30.15 21.40 7.20
C LYS A 249 -29.30 20.13 7.22
N SER A 250 -28.77 19.73 6.06
CA SER A 250 -27.82 18.62 6.02
C SER A 250 -26.45 19.16 6.43
N ASN A 251 -25.93 18.65 7.51
CA ASN A 251 -24.59 19.01 7.97
C ASN A 251 -23.54 18.27 7.12
N ILE A 252 -23.46 18.66 5.84
CA ILE A 252 -22.55 18.08 4.83
C ILE A 252 -21.10 18.14 5.33
N ALA A 253 -20.73 19.20 6.05
CA ALA A 253 -19.40 19.35 6.63
C ALA A 253 -19.05 18.20 7.61
N ASN A 254 -20.00 17.72 8.40
CA ASN A 254 -19.78 16.59 9.29
C ASN A 254 -19.67 15.24 8.54
N LEU A 255 -20.41 15.09 7.44
CA LEU A 255 -20.26 13.91 6.57
C LEU A 255 -18.89 13.87 5.90
N LEU A 256 -18.36 15.02 5.46
CA LEU A 256 -17.02 15.14 4.87
C LEU A 256 -15.93 14.83 5.90
N LYS A 257 -16.06 15.31 7.14
CA LYS A 257 -15.12 14.94 8.22
C LYS A 257 -15.07 13.44 8.53
N GLN A 258 -16.18 12.72 8.34
CA GLN A 258 -16.18 11.25 8.48
C GLN A 258 -15.37 10.57 7.35
N VAL A 259 -15.29 11.18 6.18
CA VAL A 259 -14.45 10.68 5.07
C VAL A 259 -12.97 10.79 5.42
N ASP A 260 -12.53 11.92 5.98
CA ASP A 260 -11.15 12.12 6.44
C ASP A 260 -10.77 11.11 7.54
N TRP A 261 -11.69 10.85 8.48
CA TRP A 261 -11.49 9.84 9.53
C TRP A 261 -11.27 8.44 8.94
N THR A 262 -11.95 8.09 7.85
CA THR A 262 -11.80 6.81 7.18
C THR A 262 -10.38 6.66 6.60
N GLY A 263 -9.82 7.72 5.99
CA GLY A 263 -8.43 7.74 5.53
C GLY A 263 -7.42 7.41 6.64
N SER A 264 -7.61 8.02 7.82
CA SER A 264 -6.77 7.74 9.00
C SER A 264 -6.85 6.29 9.47
N GLN A 265 -8.02 5.64 9.40
CA GLN A 265 -8.15 4.21 9.74
C GLN A 265 -7.44 3.32 8.72
N ILE A 266 -7.53 3.65 7.41
CA ILE A 266 -6.78 2.94 6.36
C ILE A 266 -5.27 3.02 6.65
N ALA A 267 -4.74 4.22 6.94
CA ALA A 267 -3.33 4.41 7.32
C ALA A 267 -2.93 3.51 8.49
N LYS A 268 -3.75 3.44 9.55
CA LYS A 268 -3.48 2.61 10.73
C LYS A 268 -3.44 1.13 10.41
N VAL A 269 -4.35 0.61 9.57
CA VAL A 269 -4.38 -0.81 9.20
C VAL A 269 -3.12 -1.21 8.46
N TYR A 270 -2.63 -0.37 7.56
CA TYR A 270 -1.36 -0.59 6.86
C TYR A 270 -0.14 -0.15 7.67
N GLY A 271 -0.34 0.50 8.81
CA GLY A 271 0.72 0.91 9.74
C GLY A 271 1.63 2.00 9.20
N VAL A 272 1.10 2.83 8.31
CA VAL A 272 1.78 4.02 7.77
C VAL A 272 1.34 5.29 8.49
N PRO A 273 2.15 6.36 8.50
CA PRO A 273 1.73 7.65 9.05
C PRO A 273 0.52 8.21 8.29
N ASP A 274 -0.40 8.85 9.01
CA ASP A 274 -1.63 9.43 8.46
C ASP A 274 -1.36 10.51 7.39
N SER A 275 -0.24 11.22 7.53
CA SER A 275 0.22 12.23 6.58
C SER A 275 0.40 11.72 5.14
N PHE A 276 0.60 10.40 4.96
CA PHE A 276 0.71 9.78 3.63
C PHE A 276 -0.63 9.72 2.88
N ILE A 277 -1.75 9.74 3.59
CA ILE A 277 -3.09 9.70 2.97
C ILE A 277 -3.68 11.11 2.91
N ASN A 278 -3.67 11.81 4.04
CA ASN A 278 -4.39 13.07 4.19
C ASN A 278 -3.56 14.30 3.83
N GLY A 279 -2.26 14.16 3.55
CA GLY A 279 -1.36 15.26 3.20
C GLY A 279 -1.18 16.32 4.31
N GLN A 280 -1.85 16.15 5.45
CA GLN A 280 -1.75 17.03 6.61
C GLN A 280 -0.85 16.35 7.64
N GLY A 281 0.44 16.71 7.63
CA GLY A 281 1.34 16.35 8.71
C GLY A 281 0.87 17.03 10.00
N ASP A 282 0.89 16.28 11.11
CA ASP A 282 0.73 16.87 12.44
C ASP A 282 1.79 17.98 12.59
N GLN A 283 1.35 19.22 12.74
CA GLN A 283 2.24 20.40 12.76
C GLN A 283 3.35 20.30 13.84
N GLN A 284 3.22 19.34 14.75
CA GLN A 284 4.17 19.08 15.83
C GLN A 284 5.16 17.94 15.53
N SER A 285 4.95 17.16 14.47
CA SER A 285 5.87 16.08 14.10
C SER A 285 6.95 16.59 13.15
N SER A 286 8.21 16.43 13.51
CA SER A 286 9.31 16.74 12.59
C SER A 286 9.28 15.82 11.37
N ILE A 287 9.68 16.31 10.20
CA ILE A 287 9.80 15.53 8.96
C ILE A 287 10.63 14.25 9.21
N ALA A 288 11.71 14.36 9.97
CA ALA A 288 12.55 13.23 10.36
C ALA A 288 11.79 12.16 11.16
N GLN A 289 10.87 12.56 12.04
CA GLN A 289 10.07 11.60 12.81
C GLN A 289 9.07 10.85 11.93
N ILE A 290 8.41 11.53 11.00
CA ILE A 290 7.50 10.93 10.03
C ILE A 290 8.26 9.95 9.13
N SER A 291 9.42 10.36 8.61
CA SER A 291 10.30 9.52 7.80
C SER A 291 10.71 8.25 8.55
N ASN A 292 11.15 8.36 9.80
CA ASN A 292 11.53 7.21 10.62
C ASN A 292 10.36 6.26 10.91
N GLN A 293 9.15 6.77 11.10
CA GLN A 293 7.95 5.93 11.24
C GLN A 293 7.64 5.19 9.94
N TYR A 294 7.82 5.83 8.80
CA TYR A 294 7.61 5.22 7.49
C TYR A 294 8.66 4.13 7.18
N VAL A 295 9.93 4.38 7.49
CA VAL A 295 11.00 3.36 7.43
C VAL A 295 10.61 2.11 8.20
N LYS A 296 10.10 2.29 9.43
CA LYS A 296 9.65 1.18 10.26
C LYS A 296 8.45 0.45 9.68
N ALA A 297 7.54 1.17 9.02
CA ALA A 297 6.41 0.59 8.32
C ALA A 297 6.87 -0.26 7.12
N LEU A 298 7.69 0.28 6.22
CA LEU A 298 8.26 -0.44 5.07
C LEU A 298 9.04 -1.68 5.51
N ASN A 299 9.83 -1.58 6.57
CA ASN A 299 10.62 -2.71 7.05
C ASN A 299 9.77 -3.90 7.50
N ARG A 300 8.54 -3.68 7.98
CA ARG A 300 7.59 -4.75 8.30
C ARG A 300 7.18 -5.56 7.07
N TYR A 301 7.08 -4.92 5.91
CA TYR A 301 6.75 -5.57 4.64
C TYR A 301 7.97 -6.23 4.00
N VAL A 302 9.12 -5.55 4.02
CA VAL A 302 10.38 -6.04 3.43
C VAL A 302 10.89 -7.30 4.14
N THR A 303 10.71 -7.40 5.46
CA THR A 303 11.22 -8.54 6.24
C THR A 303 10.63 -9.90 5.81
N PRO A 304 9.30 -10.08 5.67
CA PRO A 304 8.73 -11.32 5.14
C PRO A 304 9.19 -11.66 3.72
N ILE A 305 9.34 -10.63 2.86
CA ILE A 305 9.81 -10.80 1.48
C ILE A 305 11.23 -11.39 1.47
N VAL A 306 12.16 -10.74 2.18
CA VAL A 306 13.56 -11.19 2.27
C VAL A 306 13.65 -12.56 2.92
N SER A 307 12.89 -12.82 3.97
CA SER A 307 12.86 -14.11 4.66
C SER A 307 12.42 -15.25 3.75
N GLU A 308 11.35 -15.05 2.97
CA GLU A 308 10.85 -16.06 2.03
C GLU A 308 11.87 -16.33 0.91
N LEU A 309 12.43 -15.27 0.30
CA LEU A 309 13.42 -15.40 -0.76
C LEU A 309 14.71 -16.06 -0.28
N ASN A 310 15.20 -15.70 0.91
CA ASN A 310 16.37 -16.35 1.50
C ASN A 310 16.15 -17.85 1.68
N ASN A 311 14.98 -18.22 2.19
CA ASN A 311 14.61 -19.62 2.40
C ASN A 311 14.53 -20.38 1.06
N LYS A 312 13.81 -19.82 0.07
CA LYS A 312 13.55 -20.48 -1.22
C LYS A 312 14.79 -20.61 -2.10
N LEU A 313 15.66 -19.62 -2.07
CA LEU A 313 16.84 -19.57 -2.93
C LEU A 313 18.12 -20.06 -2.24
N ASN A 314 18.05 -20.31 -0.94
CA ASN A 314 19.19 -20.63 -0.08
C ASN A 314 20.35 -19.66 -0.28
N ILE A 315 20.05 -18.37 -0.04
CA ILE A 315 20.95 -17.24 -0.20
C ILE A 315 20.80 -16.29 0.99
N HIS A 316 21.67 -15.27 1.02
CA HIS A 316 21.51 -14.11 1.88
C HIS A 316 21.22 -12.89 1.02
N ILE A 317 20.17 -12.15 1.37
CA ILE A 317 19.78 -10.89 0.70
C ILE A 317 19.96 -9.76 1.70
N ASP A 318 20.83 -8.80 1.36
CA ASP A 318 20.90 -7.51 2.02
C ASP A 318 19.82 -6.59 1.46
N LYS A 319 19.15 -5.86 2.35
CA LYS A 319 18.09 -4.92 1.98
C LYS A 319 18.55 -3.50 2.23
N ASP A 320 18.31 -2.62 1.26
CA ASP A 320 18.57 -1.19 1.37
C ASP A 320 17.28 -0.40 1.09
N LEU A 321 16.72 0.20 2.15
CA LEU A 321 15.48 0.95 2.08
C LEU A 321 15.69 2.42 1.67
N ARG A 322 16.94 2.91 1.63
CA ARG A 322 17.25 4.31 1.33
C ARG A 322 16.62 4.82 0.03
N PRO A 323 16.68 4.09 -1.08
CA PRO A 323 16.08 4.58 -2.33
C PRO A 323 14.56 4.82 -2.26
N ALA A 324 13.87 4.13 -1.35
CA ALA A 324 12.44 4.30 -1.14
C ALA A 324 12.08 5.49 -0.23
N ILE A 325 13.04 6.01 0.54
CA ILE A 325 12.78 6.98 1.60
C ILE A 325 13.49 8.30 1.34
N ASP A 326 14.72 8.22 0.89
CA ASP A 326 15.62 9.36 0.61
C ASP A 326 16.09 9.23 -0.85
N ALA A 327 15.19 9.52 -1.78
CA ALA A 327 15.41 9.33 -3.22
C ALA A 327 16.58 10.18 -3.76
N LEU A 328 16.86 11.33 -3.15
CA LEU A 328 17.96 12.22 -3.51
C LEU A 328 19.24 11.91 -2.72
N GLY A 329 19.13 11.18 -1.60
CA GLY A 329 20.25 10.87 -0.73
C GLY A 329 20.73 12.04 0.14
N ASP A 330 19.94 13.11 0.24
CA ASP A 330 20.34 14.34 0.95
C ASP A 330 20.47 14.11 2.47
N ASP A 331 19.56 13.38 3.06
CA ASP A 331 19.60 13.02 4.49
C ASP A 331 20.80 12.11 4.78
N PHE A 332 21.09 11.18 3.89
CA PHE A 332 22.26 10.31 3.98
C PHE A 332 23.57 11.08 3.86
N ALA A 333 23.69 11.98 2.87
CA ALA A 333 24.86 12.81 2.67
C ALA A 333 25.09 13.74 3.87
N THR A 334 24.04 14.32 4.44
CA THR A 334 24.11 15.16 5.64
C THR A 334 24.60 14.35 6.84
N THR A 335 24.10 13.13 7.02
CA THR A 335 24.54 12.22 8.09
C THR A 335 26.01 11.87 7.96
N ILE A 336 26.51 11.52 6.76
CA ILE A 336 27.91 11.22 6.52
C ILE A 336 28.79 12.44 6.77
N SER A 337 28.33 13.64 6.34
CA SER A 337 29.03 14.90 6.60
C SER A 337 29.15 15.20 8.10
N SER A 338 28.11 14.93 8.89
CA SER A 338 28.11 15.08 10.34
C SER A 338 29.10 14.11 11.00
N LEU A 339 29.07 12.82 10.63
CA LEU A 339 30.01 11.80 11.13
C LEU A 339 31.46 12.12 10.79
N LYS A 340 31.73 12.77 9.63
CA LYS A 340 33.04 13.30 9.29
C LYS A 340 33.44 14.44 10.22
N LYS A 341 32.52 15.39 10.48
CA LYS A 341 32.80 16.54 11.40
C LYS A 341 33.08 16.07 12.81
N ASP A 342 32.33 15.07 13.27
CA ASP A 342 32.48 14.49 14.62
C ASP A 342 33.71 13.57 14.75
N GLY A 343 34.51 13.40 13.68
CA GLY A 343 35.71 12.57 13.69
C GLY A 343 35.44 11.05 13.68
N THR A 344 34.19 10.63 13.61
CA THR A 344 33.80 9.20 13.54
C THR A 344 34.22 8.56 12.22
N LEU A 345 34.17 9.32 11.12
CA LEU A 345 34.61 8.90 9.78
C LEU A 345 35.75 9.79 9.29
N ALA A 346 36.80 9.19 8.75
CA ALA A 346 37.83 9.91 8.02
C ALA A 346 37.29 10.40 6.66
N GLY A 347 37.85 11.46 6.09
CA GLY A 347 37.40 12.05 4.83
C GLY A 347 37.39 11.06 3.67
N ASN A 348 38.39 10.18 3.56
CA ASN A 348 38.44 9.11 2.56
C ASN A 348 37.37 8.02 2.77
N GLN A 349 37.05 7.70 4.02
CA GLN A 349 35.99 6.75 4.36
C GLN A 349 34.61 7.34 4.04
N ALA A 350 34.36 8.60 4.40
CA ALA A 350 33.12 9.30 4.08
C ALA A 350 32.90 9.35 2.56
N ARG A 351 33.96 9.70 1.79
CA ARG A 351 33.91 9.70 0.33
C ARG A 351 33.62 8.30 -0.24
N TYR A 352 34.29 7.27 0.24
CA TYR A 352 34.06 5.88 -0.18
C TYR A 352 32.62 5.46 0.06
N VAL A 353 32.05 5.79 1.21
CA VAL A 353 30.65 5.46 1.55
C VAL A 353 29.69 6.19 0.61
N LEU A 354 29.92 7.48 0.31
CA LEU A 354 29.08 8.25 -0.60
C LEU A 354 29.20 7.75 -2.07
N GLN A 355 30.37 7.32 -2.51
CA GLN A 355 30.55 6.68 -3.83
C GLN A 355 29.83 5.32 -3.87
N LYS A 356 30.03 4.48 -2.86
CA LYS A 356 29.42 3.16 -2.76
C LYS A 356 27.88 3.21 -2.72
N SER A 357 27.32 4.29 -2.16
CA SER A 357 25.88 4.54 -2.13
C SER A 357 25.32 5.13 -3.42
N GLY A 358 26.19 5.51 -4.38
CA GLY A 358 25.80 6.15 -5.63
C GLY A 358 25.47 7.64 -5.50
N PHE A 359 25.74 8.27 -4.36
CA PHE A 359 25.59 9.72 -4.19
C PHE A 359 26.70 10.50 -4.91
N LEU A 360 27.91 9.96 -4.91
CA LEU A 360 29.04 10.50 -5.68
C LEU A 360 29.39 9.54 -6.82
N PRO A 361 29.80 10.06 -8.01
CA PRO A 361 30.25 9.23 -9.10
C PRO A 361 31.54 8.46 -8.73
N ASP A 362 31.68 7.26 -9.29
CA ASP A 362 32.84 6.38 -9.01
C ASP A 362 34.15 6.95 -9.49
N ASP A 363 34.14 7.77 -10.57
CA ASP A 363 35.26 8.39 -11.24
C ASP A 363 35.67 9.76 -10.64
N LEU A 364 35.15 10.13 -9.50
CA LEU A 364 35.46 11.41 -8.87
C LEU A 364 36.96 11.52 -8.58
N PRO A 365 37.69 12.61 -9.02
CA PRO A 365 39.10 12.81 -8.77
C PRO A 365 39.48 12.72 -7.29
N GLN A 366 40.69 12.25 -6.99
CA GLN A 366 41.18 12.25 -5.60
C GLN A 366 41.23 13.68 -5.05
N PRO A 367 40.84 13.91 -3.76
CA PRO A 367 40.93 15.23 -3.18
C PRO A 367 42.38 15.70 -3.17
N ASP A 368 42.60 16.96 -3.51
CA ASP A 368 43.90 17.57 -3.42
C ASP A 368 44.24 17.83 -1.93
N LEU A 369 45.05 16.96 -1.34
CA LEU A 369 45.42 17.01 0.06
C LEU A 369 46.24 18.26 0.40
N THR A 370 46.82 18.94 -0.58
CA THR A 370 47.56 20.20 -0.40
C THR A 370 46.61 21.35 -0.08
N ALA A 371 45.38 21.36 -0.61
CA ALA A 371 44.39 22.39 -0.33
C ALA A 371 43.79 22.28 1.09
N GLU A 372 43.67 21.07 1.65
CA GLU A 372 43.20 20.88 3.03
C GLU A 372 44.23 21.28 4.09
N MET A 373 45.52 21.14 3.81
CA MET A 373 46.60 21.57 4.69
C MET A 373 46.74 23.10 4.79
N THR A 374 46.52 23.79 3.67
CA THR A 374 46.54 25.26 3.62
C THR A 374 45.34 25.89 4.33
N ALA A 375 44.13 25.25 4.32
CA ALA A 375 42.97 25.76 5.02
C ALA A 375 43.06 25.59 6.55
N LYS A 376 43.81 24.60 7.07
CA LYS A 376 44.07 24.42 8.50
C LYS A 376 45.24 25.20 9.05
N GLY A 377 46.11 25.74 8.19
CA GLY A 377 47.29 26.50 8.56
C GLY A 377 47.09 28.02 8.71
N GLY A 378 45.86 28.51 8.45
CA GLY A 378 45.55 29.93 8.40
C GLY A 378 45.18 30.64 9.71
N ASP A 379 44.91 29.89 10.79
CA ASP A 379 44.38 30.50 12.03
C ASP A 379 45.33 30.59 13.23
N ASP A 380 46.64 30.36 12.99
CA ASP A 380 47.62 30.44 14.11
C ASP A 380 48.78 31.40 13.84
N ASN A 381 48.44 32.67 13.51
CA ASN A 381 49.42 33.74 13.53
C ASN A 381 48.77 35.08 13.80
N GLY A 382 48.68 35.42 15.09
CA GLY A 382 48.20 36.76 15.46
C GLY A 382 48.10 36.98 16.95
N ASN A 383 49.12 36.75 17.74
CA ASN A 383 49.34 37.57 18.94
C ASN A 383 50.75 37.36 19.57
N THR A 384 51.75 37.98 19.03
CA THR A 384 52.95 38.30 19.81
C THR A 384 52.94 39.79 20.13
N GLY A 385 52.34 40.11 21.29
CA GLY A 385 52.40 41.46 21.85
C GLY A 385 53.81 41.86 22.21
N SER A 386 54.29 42.88 21.55
CA SER A 386 55.49 43.63 21.91
C SER A 386 55.31 44.33 23.27
N GLN A 387 56.01 43.88 24.29
CA GLN A 387 56.28 44.66 25.50
C GLN A 387 57.44 45.59 25.21
N GLY A 388 57.15 46.84 24.93
CA GLY A 388 58.09 47.94 24.96
C GLY A 388 58.43 48.32 26.36
N ASN A 389 59.65 48.09 26.74
CA ASN A 389 60.32 48.65 27.97
C ASN A 389 60.58 50.15 27.78
N ASN A 390 60.09 50.99 28.65
CA ASN A 390 60.68 52.36 28.84
C ASN A 390 60.93 52.59 30.29
N ARG A 391 62.22 52.62 30.60
CA ARG A 391 62.79 53.32 31.75
C ARG A 391 63.04 54.79 31.35
N THR A 392 62.51 55.67 32.07
CA THR A 392 63.19 56.74 32.88
C THR A 392 62.08 57.56 33.57
#